data_254279a945b89a31fd82c39fae7858cb
#
_entry.id   254279a945b89a31fd82c39fae7858cb
#
_cell.length_a   1.000
_cell.length_b   1.000
_cell.length_c   1.000
_cell.angle_alpha   90.00
_cell.angle_beta   90.00
_cell.angle_gamma   90.00
#
_symmetry.space_group_name_H-M   'P 1'
#
loop_
_entity.id
_entity.type
_entity.pdbx_description
1 polymer ?
#
loop_
_entity_poly.entity_id
_entity_poly.type
_entity_poly.pdbx_seq_one_letter_code
_entity_poly.pdbx_strand_id
1 'polypeptide(L)'
;MKRRDILKGLTIFPLSAGIFGKTFLNPALTGPSLNTKSKRDLFKELGIRTFINARGTITFMTGSLMHDYVLETISDTSKEFCMLDELQDKVGEKIAQMSHAESAMVTSGAFSALTLGMAGILTGTDRKYAEQLPNLEGSGMKSEVIIQKSHKIDYNHALLNCGVKLVFVETPGDVDAAVNERTASMHFLGSGAVEGTIMPEDWLRLAKKHNLPASIDIAANIPPVSNIWHFNDMGFHFVALSGGKAIRGPQSAGILMGTKEIIAGARLNAPPRGFNVGRGMKVNKEEILGMYVALERYLQQDHDVEWKMWESRVKTIASAAESVKGVSTRSYVPPIADHTPTINIEWDTEKIKISGDQMLKKLSAGSPSIEAYGGGKNSITVSPWMMLPGQEKIVAERIKQELSKASA
;
A
#
# COMPACT_ATOMS: atom_id res chain seq x y z
N MET A 1 -7.41 -30.77 -40.51
CA MET A 1 -6.39 -30.07 -41.35
C MET A 1 -5.03 -30.28 -40.70
N LYS A 2 -4.14 -30.96 -41.43
CA LYS A 2 -2.84 -31.42 -40.92
C LYS A 2 -1.79 -30.29 -41.04
N ARG A 3 -0.91 -30.16 -40.06
CA ARG A 3 0.14 -29.12 -39.87
C ARG A 3 1.16 -29.04 -41.03
N ARG A 4 0.91 -29.59 -42.22
CA ARG A 4 1.87 -29.73 -43.30
C ARG A 4 1.70 -28.75 -44.48
N ASP A 5 0.68 -27.90 -44.47
CA ASP A 5 0.30 -27.07 -45.63
C ASP A 5 0.73 -25.58 -45.55
N ILE A 6 1.54 -25.20 -44.56
CA ILE A 6 1.97 -23.77 -44.33
C ILE A 6 3.38 -23.46 -44.95
N LEU A 7 4.05 -24.43 -45.53
CA LEU A 7 5.44 -24.26 -46.04
C LEU A 7 5.60 -24.22 -47.57
N LYS A 8 4.57 -23.86 -48.32
CA LYS A 8 4.66 -23.69 -49.79
C LYS A 8 4.29 -22.26 -50.18
N GLY A 9 5.19 -21.33 -49.95
CA GLY A 9 4.99 -19.94 -50.41
C GLY A 9 6.22 -19.06 -50.29
N LEU A 10 7.42 -19.64 -50.38
CA LEU A 10 8.67 -18.86 -50.53
C LEU A 10 9.12 -18.91 -51.98
N THR A 11 8.77 -17.91 -52.76
CA THR A 11 9.31 -17.65 -54.08
C THR A 11 10.66 -16.95 -53.97
N ILE A 12 11.65 -17.58 -54.56
CA ILE A 12 13.03 -17.12 -54.74
C ILE A 12 13.03 -16.00 -55.77
N PHE A 13 13.62 -14.83 -55.44
CA PHE A 13 14.03 -13.81 -56.42
C PHE A 13 15.55 -13.82 -56.56
N PRO A 14 16.07 -13.65 -57.81
CA PRO A 14 17.50 -13.81 -58.08
C PRO A 14 18.31 -12.56 -57.76
N LEU A 15 19.57 -12.79 -57.31
CA LEU A 15 20.62 -11.78 -57.21
C LEU A 15 20.96 -11.21 -58.58
N SER A 16 20.92 -9.90 -58.73
CA SER A 16 21.70 -9.18 -59.74
C SER A 16 22.63 -8.18 -59.05
N ALA A 17 23.93 -8.36 -59.28
CA ALA A 17 24.98 -7.49 -58.77
C ALA A 17 24.97 -6.15 -59.54
N GLY A 18 24.97 -5.03 -58.77
CA GLY A 18 25.18 -3.69 -59.32
C GLY A 18 25.87 -2.84 -58.25
N ILE A 19 27.15 -2.58 -58.50
CA ILE A 19 28.05 -1.70 -57.76
C ILE A 19 27.55 -0.27 -57.94
N PHE A 20 27.14 0.43 -56.86
CA PHE A 20 27.32 1.87 -56.69
C PHE A 20 27.12 2.21 -55.20
N GLY A 21 28.19 2.76 -54.61
CA GLY A 21 28.19 3.21 -53.22
C GLY A 21 27.24 4.37 -53.00
N LYS A 22 26.32 4.17 -52.07
CA LYS A 22 25.67 5.23 -51.28
C LYS A 22 25.55 4.71 -49.84
N THR A 23 26.19 5.43 -48.96
CA THR A 23 26.03 5.32 -47.50
C THR A 23 24.55 5.28 -47.16
N PHE A 24 24.04 4.08 -46.85
CA PHE A 24 22.74 3.97 -46.17
C PHE A 24 22.92 4.46 -44.73
N LEU A 25 22.53 5.70 -44.48
CA LEU A 25 22.14 6.14 -43.16
C LEU A 25 21.03 5.20 -42.70
N ASN A 26 21.34 4.36 -41.70
CA ASN A 26 20.33 3.64 -40.95
C ASN A 26 19.28 4.69 -40.50
N PRO A 27 17.98 4.54 -40.82
CA PRO A 27 16.99 5.30 -40.15
C PRO A 27 17.06 4.83 -38.69
N ALA A 28 17.60 5.68 -37.81
CA ALA A 28 17.48 5.50 -36.39
C ALA A 28 16.02 5.13 -36.12
N LEU A 29 15.80 4.02 -35.46
CA LEU A 29 14.54 3.70 -34.81
C LEU A 29 14.34 4.78 -33.73
N THR A 30 13.91 5.96 -34.13
CA THR A 30 13.33 6.95 -33.26
C THR A 30 12.01 6.35 -32.83
N GLY A 31 12.06 5.60 -31.72
CA GLY A 31 10.85 5.28 -31.00
C GLY A 31 10.08 6.59 -30.76
N PRO A 32 8.75 6.55 -30.65
CA PRO A 32 7.96 7.74 -30.46
C PRO A 32 8.53 8.52 -29.27
N SER A 33 8.95 9.76 -29.52
CA SER A 33 9.39 10.67 -28.48
C SER A 33 8.24 10.83 -27.49
N LEU A 34 8.40 10.29 -26.27
CA LEU A 34 7.43 10.37 -25.19
C LEU A 34 7.27 11.78 -24.60
N ASN A 35 7.76 12.81 -25.30
CA ASN A 35 7.76 14.19 -24.81
C ASN A 35 6.54 15.02 -25.30
N THR A 36 5.47 14.38 -25.74
CA THR A 36 4.19 15.06 -25.86
C THR A 36 3.36 14.71 -24.61
N LYS A 37 3.22 15.64 -23.69
CA LYS A 37 2.13 15.59 -22.69
C LYS A 37 0.88 15.19 -23.46
N SER A 38 0.34 14.02 -23.15
CA SER A 38 -0.91 13.57 -23.78
C SER A 38 -1.94 14.67 -23.57
N LYS A 39 -2.43 15.26 -24.66
CA LYS A 39 -3.54 16.24 -24.61
C LYS A 39 -4.89 15.57 -24.28
N ARG A 40 -4.90 14.21 -24.17
CA ARG A 40 -6.09 13.42 -23.90
C ARG A 40 -6.34 13.38 -22.38
N ASP A 41 -7.53 13.77 -21.99
CA ASP A 41 -8.05 13.56 -20.62
C ASP A 41 -8.84 12.25 -20.60
N LEU A 42 -8.17 11.17 -20.23
CA LEU A 42 -8.75 9.83 -20.21
C LEU A 42 -9.89 9.69 -19.19
N PHE A 43 -9.83 10.40 -18.07
CA PHE A 43 -10.93 10.38 -17.10
C PHE A 43 -12.21 10.98 -17.71
N LYS A 44 -12.07 12.11 -18.38
CA LYS A 44 -13.18 12.75 -19.08
C LYS A 44 -13.70 11.91 -20.26
N GLU A 45 -12.79 11.36 -21.07
CA GLU A 45 -13.15 10.50 -22.21
C GLU A 45 -13.92 9.25 -21.80
N LEU A 46 -13.55 8.64 -20.66
CA LEU A 46 -14.17 7.44 -20.13
C LEU A 46 -15.35 7.73 -19.18
N GLY A 47 -15.67 9.01 -18.95
CA GLY A 47 -16.73 9.39 -18.02
C GLY A 47 -16.43 9.07 -16.55
N ILE A 48 -15.15 8.96 -16.18
CA ILE A 48 -14.73 8.66 -14.81
C ILE A 48 -14.65 9.95 -14.00
N ARG A 49 -15.36 9.99 -12.89
CA ARG A 49 -15.37 11.12 -11.98
C ARG A 49 -14.05 11.19 -11.19
N THR A 50 -13.40 12.34 -11.21
CA THR A 50 -12.30 12.68 -10.31
C THR A 50 -12.82 13.46 -9.10
N PHE A 51 -12.06 13.49 -7.99
CA PHE A 51 -12.50 14.12 -6.75
C PHE A 51 -11.31 14.69 -5.95
N ILE A 52 -11.64 15.60 -5.02
CA ILE A 52 -10.72 16.03 -3.96
C ILE A 52 -10.78 14.98 -2.84
N ASN A 53 -9.64 14.39 -2.53
CA ASN A 53 -9.55 13.40 -1.47
C ASN A 53 -9.44 14.09 -0.09
N ALA A 54 -10.56 14.10 0.62
CA ALA A 54 -10.70 14.63 1.97
C ALA A 54 -10.87 13.49 3.01
N ARG A 55 -10.48 12.26 2.66
CA ARG A 55 -10.70 11.07 3.48
C ARG A 55 -9.40 10.35 3.88
N GLY A 56 -8.43 10.23 2.99
CA GLY A 56 -7.16 9.53 3.26
C GLY A 56 -6.83 8.44 2.24
N THR A 57 -5.95 7.51 2.61
CA THR A 57 -5.30 6.55 1.71
C THR A 57 -6.05 5.22 1.59
N ILE A 58 -7.27 5.24 1.08
CA ILE A 58 -8.14 4.05 0.97
C ILE A 58 -8.01 3.41 -0.41
N THR A 59 -7.91 2.09 -0.49
CA THR A 59 -7.64 1.35 -1.73
C THR A 59 -8.66 1.62 -2.82
N PHE A 60 -9.97 1.62 -2.52
CA PHE A 60 -11.01 1.88 -3.52
C PHE A 60 -11.05 3.35 -4.01
N MET A 61 -10.34 4.24 -3.31
CA MET A 61 -10.10 5.63 -3.70
C MET A 61 -8.73 5.82 -4.37
N THR A 62 -8.09 4.74 -4.80
CA THR A 62 -6.79 4.70 -5.44
C THR A 62 -5.58 5.11 -4.55
N GLY A 63 -5.76 5.07 -3.21
CA GLY A 63 -4.67 5.30 -2.25
C GLY A 63 -4.18 6.74 -2.23
N SER A 64 -2.92 6.95 -2.56
CA SER A 64 -2.29 8.27 -2.65
C SER A 64 -1.85 8.59 -4.08
N LEU A 65 -1.63 9.87 -4.37
CA LEU A 65 -1.00 10.30 -5.62
C LEU A 65 0.51 10.24 -5.47
N MET A 66 1.18 9.63 -6.45
CA MET A 66 2.64 9.62 -6.53
C MET A 66 3.19 11.03 -6.74
N HIS A 67 4.37 11.29 -6.18
CA HIS A 67 5.11 12.51 -6.46
C HIS A 67 5.74 12.48 -7.86
N ASP A 68 6.02 13.66 -8.44
CA ASP A 68 6.58 13.79 -9.80
C ASP A 68 7.88 12.98 -9.99
N TYR A 69 8.79 13.00 -9.01
CA TYR A 69 10.03 12.22 -9.07
C TYR A 69 9.81 10.70 -9.13
N VAL A 70 8.71 10.20 -8.56
CA VAL A 70 8.33 8.77 -8.67
C VAL A 70 7.82 8.48 -10.08
N LEU A 71 6.97 9.35 -10.61
CA LEU A 71 6.44 9.25 -11.99
C LEU A 71 7.56 9.33 -13.03
N GLU A 72 8.53 10.23 -12.85
CA GLU A 72 9.73 10.35 -13.69
C GLU A 72 10.56 9.05 -13.64
N THR A 73 10.81 8.52 -12.44
CA THR A 73 11.53 7.24 -12.28
C THR A 73 10.83 6.11 -13.02
N ILE A 74 9.50 5.97 -12.87
CA ILE A 74 8.69 4.96 -13.56
C ILE A 74 8.83 5.13 -15.10
N SER A 75 8.68 6.36 -15.58
CA SER A 75 8.77 6.68 -17.01
C SER A 75 10.15 6.36 -17.58
N ASP A 76 11.22 6.73 -16.90
CA ASP A 76 12.59 6.54 -17.41
C ASP A 76 13.03 5.08 -17.37
N THR A 77 12.75 4.40 -16.26
CA THR A 77 13.12 2.99 -16.10
C THR A 77 12.30 2.04 -16.97
N SER A 78 11.14 2.48 -17.46
CA SER A 78 10.33 1.67 -18.40
C SER A 78 11.02 1.41 -19.74
N LYS A 79 12.04 2.20 -20.09
CA LYS A 79 12.76 2.14 -21.38
C LYS A 79 13.91 1.14 -21.40
N GLU A 80 14.27 0.57 -20.26
CA GLU A 80 15.41 -0.32 -20.10
C GLU A 80 15.01 -1.72 -19.64
N PHE A 81 15.77 -2.73 -20.04
CA PHE A 81 15.62 -4.10 -19.55
C PHE A 81 16.61 -4.38 -18.44
N CYS A 82 16.18 -5.14 -17.42
CA CYS A 82 17.05 -5.66 -16.36
C CYS A 82 16.57 -7.04 -15.90
N MET A 83 17.43 -7.76 -15.21
CA MET A 83 17.07 -9.04 -14.60
C MET A 83 16.31 -8.78 -13.30
N LEU A 84 15.10 -9.36 -13.18
CA LEU A 84 14.19 -9.08 -12.05
C LEU A 84 14.80 -9.51 -10.69
N ASP A 85 15.49 -10.63 -10.62
CA ASP A 85 16.11 -11.09 -9.37
C ASP A 85 17.24 -10.15 -8.94
N GLU A 86 18.11 -9.73 -9.86
CA GLU A 86 19.18 -8.75 -9.59
C GLU A 86 18.60 -7.42 -9.10
N LEU A 87 17.57 -6.93 -9.76
CA LEU A 87 16.87 -5.70 -9.37
C LEU A 87 16.31 -5.81 -7.94
N GLN A 88 15.58 -6.89 -7.64
CA GLN A 88 15.00 -7.11 -6.33
C GLN A 88 16.08 -7.20 -5.23
N ASP A 89 17.20 -7.87 -5.53
CA ASP A 89 18.29 -8.04 -4.57
C ASP A 89 18.94 -6.68 -4.26
N LYS A 90 19.26 -5.88 -5.31
CA LYS A 90 19.88 -4.56 -5.14
C LYS A 90 18.96 -3.55 -4.45
N VAL A 91 17.70 -3.50 -4.84
CA VAL A 91 16.70 -2.63 -4.21
C VAL A 91 16.42 -3.10 -2.78
N GLY A 92 16.31 -4.42 -2.56
CA GLY A 92 16.13 -5.02 -1.24
C GLY A 92 17.26 -4.68 -0.27
N GLU A 93 18.54 -4.75 -0.70
CA GLU A 93 19.69 -4.32 0.08
C GLU A 93 19.56 -2.86 0.56
N LYS A 94 19.14 -1.95 -0.35
CA LYS A 94 18.97 -0.53 0.00
C LYS A 94 17.81 -0.29 0.96
N ILE A 95 16.67 -0.94 0.72
CA ILE A 95 15.50 -0.84 1.61
C ILE A 95 15.84 -1.40 2.99
N ALA A 96 16.54 -2.54 3.07
CA ALA A 96 16.96 -3.14 4.34
C ALA A 96 17.81 -2.17 5.16
N GLN A 97 18.80 -1.49 4.52
CA GLN A 97 19.60 -0.46 5.17
C GLN A 97 18.76 0.69 5.73
N MET A 98 17.78 1.17 4.96
CA MET A 98 16.92 2.30 5.34
C MET A 98 15.91 1.93 6.43
N SER A 99 15.56 0.67 6.55
CA SER A 99 14.53 0.17 7.49
C SER A 99 15.10 -0.63 8.65
N HIS A 100 16.41 -0.67 8.83
CA HIS A 100 17.14 -1.44 9.85
C HIS A 100 16.81 -2.96 9.82
N ALA A 101 16.34 -3.47 8.69
CA ALA A 101 16.07 -4.89 8.52
C ALA A 101 17.33 -5.64 8.05
N GLU A 102 17.39 -6.95 8.25
CA GLU A 102 18.47 -7.77 7.71
C GLU A 102 18.35 -7.94 6.19
N SER A 103 17.11 -7.96 5.68
CA SER A 103 16.80 -8.09 4.26
C SER A 103 15.42 -7.50 3.97
N ALA A 104 15.18 -7.16 2.69
CA ALA A 104 13.88 -6.67 2.25
C ALA A 104 13.61 -7.04 0.78
N MET A 105 12.36 -6.92 0.37
CA MET A 105 11.94 -7.00 -1.03
C MET A 105 10.72 -6.13 -1.30
N VAL A 106 10.58 -5.65 -2.53
CA VAL A 106 9.36 -5.00 -2.97
C VAL A 106 8.34 -6.06 -3.42
N THR A 107 7.10 -5.87 -3.01
CA THR A 107 5.98 -6.79 -3.27
C THR A 107 4.84 -6.07 -3.98
N SER A 108 3.86 -6.82 -4.51
CA SER A 108 2.64 -6.22 -5.07
C SER A 108 1.64 -5.87 -3.95
N GLY A 109 2.00 -4.86 -3.15
CA GLY A 109 1.25 -4.37 -2.01
C GLY A 109 1.51 -5.12 -0.70
N ALA A 110 1.04 -4.54 0.42
CA ALA A 110 1.19 -5.12 1.76
C ALA A 110 0.51 -6.48 1.90
N PHE A 111 -0.63 -6.69 1.23
CA PHE A 111 -1.31 -7.99 1.24
C PHE A 111 -0.41 -9.11 0.71
N SER A 112 0.29 -8.86 -0.41
CA SER A 112 1.27 -9.80 -0.95
C SER A 112 2.51 -9.94 -0.05
N ALA A 113 2.92 -8.86 0.62
CA ALA A 113 4.00 -8.92 1.61
C ALA A 113 3.66 -9.88 2.75
N LEU A 114 2.44 -9.80 3.29
CA LEU A 114 1.95 -10.73 4.31
C LEU A 114 1.89 -12.18 3.82
N THR A 115 1.36 -12.41 2.62
CA THR A 115 1.31 -13.77 2.04
C THR A 115 2.71 -14.33 1.81
N LEU A 116 3.62 -13.54 1.21
CA LEU A 116 4.98 -14.00 0.92
C LEU A 116 5.82 -14.17 2.18
N GLY A 117 5.66 -13.29 3.19
CA GLY A 117 6.30 -13.44 4.49
C GLY A 117 5.85 -14.70 5.22
N MET A 118 4.53 -14.98 5.20
CA MET A 118 4.00 -16.22 5.76
C MET A 118 4.47 -17.46 5.00
N ALA A 119 4.48 -17.42 3.67
CA ALA A 119 5.04 -18.49 2.86
C ALA A 119 6.53 -18.72 3.19
N GLY A 120 7.30 -17.64 3.39
CA GLY A 120 8.70 -17.71 3.81
C GLY A 120 8.90 -18.41 5.16
N ILE A 121 8.04 -18.14 6.15
CA ILE A 121 8.04 -18.85 7.44
C ILE A 121 7.76 -20.34 7.27
N LEU A 122 6.79 -20.70 6.43
CA LEU A 122 6.35 -22.08 6.26
C LEU A 122 7.36 -22.93 5.48
N THR A 123 7.93 -22.36 4.43
CA THR A 123 8.73 -23.12 3.46
C THR A 123 10.23 -22.98 3.67
N GLY A 124 10.68 -21.92 4.37
CA GLY A 124 12.08 -21.53 4.30
C GLY A 124 12.50 -21.44 2.82
N THR A 125 13.66 -22.01 2.51
CA THR A 125 14.19 -22.10 1.13
C THR A 125 13.98 -23.49 0.50
N ASP A 126 13.09 -24.32 1.06
CA ASP A 126 12.77 -25.63 0.50
C ASP A 126 11.75 -25.52 -0.64
N ARG A 127 12.21 -25.82 -1.84
CA ARG A 127 11.39 -25.79 -3.04
C ARG A 127 10.18 -26.76 -2.98
N LYS A 128 10.32 -27.91 -2.35
CA LYS A 128 9.23 -28.90 -2.26
C LYS A 128 8.07 -28.33 -1.44
N TYR A 129 8.38 -27.65 -0.33
CA TYR A 129 7.37 -26.96 0.46
C TYR A 129 6.73 -25.80 -0.29
N ALA A 130 7.52 -25.04 -1.07
CA ALA A 130 6.97 -23.94 -1.88
C ALA A 130 6.01 -24.45 -2.99
N GLU A 131 6.31 -25.61 -3.61
CA GLU A 131 5.43 -26.25 -4.61
C GLU A 131 4.15 -26.81 -3.97
N GLN A 132 4.17 -27.14 -2.69
CA GLN A 132 3.06 -27.76 -1.97
C GLN A 132 2.05 -26.74 -1.44
N LEU A 133 2.47 -25.50 -1.15
CA LEU A 133 1.56 -24.45 -0.70
C LEU A 133 0.43 -24.21 -1.73
N PRO A 134 -0.80 -23.95 -1.28
CA PRO A 134 -1.28 -23.79 0.11
C PRO A 134 -1.74 -25.09 0.79
N ASN A 135 -1.48 -26.26 0.23
CA ASN A 135 -1.92 -27.53 0.80
C ASN A 135 -0.95 -28.00 1.90
N LEU A 136 -1.32 -27.79 3.17
CA LEU A 136 -0.50 -28.13 4.32
C LEU A 136 -0.74 -29.56 4.85
N GLU A 137 -1.83 -30.20 4.45
CA GLU A 137 -2.17 -31.55 4.94
C GLU A 137 -1.14 -32.58 4.47
N GLY A 138 -0.61 -33.35 5.42
CA GLY A 138 0.43 -34.36 5.15
C GLY A 138 1.79 -33.82 4.74
N SER A 139 1.99 -32.50 4.73
CA SER A 139 3.24 -31.87 4.31
C SER A 139 4.36 -31.91 5.35
N GLY A 140 4.02 -32.06 6.62
CA GLY A 140 4.93 -31.83 7.75
C GLY A 140 5.17 -30.36 8.10
N MET A 141 4.65 -29.41 7.30
CA MET A 141 4.70 -27.98 7.61
C MET A 141 3.75 -27.63 8.75
N LYS A 142 4.12 -26.63 9.54
CA LYS A 142 3.24 -26.05 10.55
C LYS A 142 2.06 -25.34 9.89
N SER A 143 0.91 -25.28 10.59
CA SER A 143 -0.35 -24.88 9.95
C SER A 143 -1.19 -23.89 10.75
N GLU A 144 -0.70 -23.39 11.88
CA GLU A 144 -1.45 -22.49 12.75
C GLU A 144 -0.71 -21.18 12.98
N VAL A 145 -1.45 -20.07 12.98
CA VAL A 145 -0.92 -18.72 13.28
C VAL A 145 -1.73 -18.12 14.41
N ILE A 146 -1.05 -17.75 15.50
CA ILE A 146 -1.69 -17.10 16.65
C ILE A 146 -1.85 -15.61 16.34
N ILE A 147 -3.03 -15.07 16.64
CA ILE A 147 -3.39 -13.66 16.43
C ILE A 147 -4.34 -13.20 17.56
N GLN A 148 -4.25 -11.94 17.97
CA GLN A 148 -5.23 -11.38 18.90
C GLN A 148 -6.63 -11.32 18.27
N LYS A 149 -7.67 -11.57 19.03
CA LYS A 149 -9.06 -11.55 18.56
C LYS A 149 -9.49 -10.17 18.08
N SER A 150 -9.01 -9.10 18.73
CA SER A 150 -9.20 -7.71 18.30
C SER A 150 -8.52 -7.38 16.96
N HIS A 151 -7.53 -8.18 16.53
CA HIS A 151 -6.82 -8.03 15.27
C HIS A 151 -7.48 -8.78 14.10
N LYS A 152 -8.69 -9.30 14.29
CA LYS A 152 -9.45 -10.00 13.23
C LYS A 152 -9.99 -8.98 12.24
N ILE A 153 -9.40 -8.95 11.06
CA ILE A 153 -9.80 -8.10 9.92
C ILE A 153 -9.79 -8.89 8.62
N ASP A 154 -10.43 -8.37 7.59
CA ASP A 154 -10.50 -9.04 6.28
C ASP A 154 -9.12 -9.26 5.65
N TYR A 155 -8.14 -8.40 5.93
CA TYR A 155 -6.77 -8.52 5.41
C TYR A 155 -6.01 -9.72 6.00
N ASN A 156 -6.46 -10.34 7.10
CA ASN A 156 -5.89 -11.58 7.59
C ASN A 156 -5.99 -12.72 6.56
N HIS A 157 -6.83 -12.54 5.53
CA HIS A 157 -6.92 -13.47 4.41
C HIS A 157 -5.58 -13.64 3.67
N ALA A 158 -4.69 -12.64 3.74
CA ALA A 158 -3.34 -12.76 3.21
C ALA A 158 -2.55 -13.93 3.81
N LEU A 159 -2.71 -14.20 5.10
CA LEU A 159 -2.09 -15.33 5.78
C LEU A 159 -2.78 -16.65 5.38
N LEU A 160 -4.12 -16.62 5.30
CA LEU A 160 -4.93 -17.79 4.92
C LEU A 160 -4.60 -18.31 3.51
N ASN A 161 -4.13 -17.45 2.60
CA ASN A 161 -3.68 -17.84 1.27
C ASN A 161 -2.54 -18.88 1.28
N CYS A 162 -1.81 -19.01 2.40
CA CYS A 162 -0.80 -20.04 2.58
C CYS A 162 -1.35 -21.35 3.16
N GLY A 163 -2.68 -21.47 3.37
CA GLY A 163 -3.33 -22.67 3.90
C GLY A 163 -3.35 -22.75 5.44
N VAL A 164 -2.81 -21.77 6.15
CA VAL A 164 -2.79 -21.75 7.63
C VAL A 164 -4.18 -21.50 8.22
N LYS A 165 -4.35 -21.90 9.48
CA LYS A 165 -5.51 -21.57 10.31
C LYS A 165 -5.13 -20.48 11.31
N LEU A 166 -6.03 -19.53 11.56
CA LEU A 166 -5.84 -18.51 12.60
C LEU A 166 -6.37 -19.02 13.93
N VAL A 167 -5.54 -18.91 14.96
CA VAL A 167 -5.86 -19.22 16.34
C VAL A 167 -5.98 -17.90 17.11
N PHE A 168 -7.19 -17.60 17.56
CA PHE A 168 -7.49 -16.32 18.21
C PHE A 168 -7.29 -16.40 19.71
N VAL A 169 -6.57 -15.41 20.28
CA VAL A 169 -6.25 -15.26 21.70
C VAL A 169 -6.63 -13.86 22.19
N GLU A 170 -6.85 -13.71 23.50
CA GLU A 170 -7.17 -12.43 24.13
C GLU A 170 -6.16 -12.04 25.21
N THR A 171 -5.59 -13.01 25.90
CA THR A 171 -4.65 -12.80 27.02
C THR A 171 -3.31 -13.50 26.79
N PRO A 172 -2.25 -13.12 27.53
CA PRO A 172 -0.99 -13.85 27.53
C PRO A 172 -1.15 -15.34 27.91
N GLY A 173 -2.06 -15.66 28.83
CA GLY A 173 -2.35 -17.05 29.21
C GLY A 173 -2.98 -17.86 28.08
N ASP A 174 -3.81 -17.23 27.25
CA ASP A 174 -4.37 -17.89 26.06
C ASP A 174 -3.30 -18.20 25.03
N VAL A 175 -2.29 -17.31 24.88
CA VAL A 175 -1.13 -17.58 24.01
C VAL A 175 -0.39 -18.81 24.47
N ASP A 176 -0.08 -18.89 25.79
CA ASP A 176 0.61 -20.05 26.38
C ASP A 176 -0.18 -21.37 26.17
N ALA A 177 -1.51 -21.31 26.26
CA ALA A 177 -2.37 -22.48 26.06
C ALA A 177 -2.56 -22.85 24.57
N ALA A 178 -2.48 -21.87 23.65
CA ALA A 178 -2.70 -22.08 22.23
C ALA A 178 -1.46 -22.65 21.51
N VAL A 179 -0.25 -22.38 22.03
CA VAL A 179 0.99 -22.85 21.38
C VAL A 179 1.07 -24.38 21.41
N ASN A 180 1.29 -24.96 20.24
CA ASN A 180 1.47 -26.38 20.05
C ASN A 180 2.42 -26.67 18.88
N GLU A 181 2.67 -27.92 18.57
CA GLU A 181 3.59 -28.35 17.50
C GLU A 181 3.20 -27.86 16.10
N ARG A 182 1.93 -27.54 15.87
CA ARG A 182 1.44 -26.98 14.59
C ARG A 182 1.59 -25.47 14.51
N THR A 183 1.93 -24.80 15.60
CA THR A 183 2.05 -23.34 15.62
C THR A 183 3.26 -22.88 14.79
N ALA A 184 2.98 -22.16 13.68
CA ALA A 184 4.00 -21.66 12.75
C ALA A 184 4.56 -20.30 13.19
N SER A 185 3.69 -19.40 13.65
CA SER A 185 4.09 -18.03 13.98
C SER A 185 3.02 -17.32 14.82
N MET A 186 3.39 -16.13 15.29
CA MET A 186 2.49 -15.16 15.91
C MET A 186 2.40 -13.91 15.02
N HIS A 187 1.17 -13.44 14.73
CA HIS A 187 0.95 -12.27 13.87
C HIS A 187 0.32 -11.12 14.64
N PHE A 188 0.80 -9.90 14.42
CA PHE A 188 0.32 -8.67 15.03
C PHE A 188 -0.24 -7.70 13.98
N LEU A 189 -1.35 -7.04 14.29
CA LEU A 189 -1.89 -5.95 13.48
C LEU A 189 -1.50 -4.62 14.12
N GLY A 190 -0.60 -3.88 13.50
CA GLY A 190 -0.12 -2.60 14.03
C GLY A 190 -1.24 -1.58 14.24
N SER A 191 -2.18 -1.46 13.30
CA SER A 191 -3.33 -0.55 13.43
C SER A 191 -4.33 -0.96 14.51
N GLY A 192 -4.30 -2.22 14.94
CA GLY A 192 -5.16 -2.75 16.01
C GLY A 192 -4.53 -2.70 17.41
N ALA A 193 -3.33 -2.13 17.57
CA ALA A 193 -2.61 -2.14 18.84
C ALA A 193 -3.38 -1.52 20.01
N VAL A 194 -4.19 -0.48 19.76
CA VAL A 194 -5.01 0.16 20.80
C VAL A 194 -6.24 -0.64 21.21
N GLU A 195 -6.64 -1.60 20.40
CA GLU A 195 -7.81 -2.45 20.63
C GLU A 195 -7.41 -3.80 21.26
N GLY A 196 -6.12 -4.13 21.20
CA GLY A 196 -5.58 -5.36 21.76
C GLY A 196 -5.30 -5.26 23.24
N THR A 197 -5.29 -6.40 23.92
CA THR A 197 -4.92 -6.52 25.34
C THR A 197 -3.42 -6.81 25.53
N ILE A 198 -2.75 -7.28 24.49
CA ILE A 198 -1.33 -7.61 24.49
C ILE A 198 -0.61 -6.59 23.60
N MET A 199 0.28 -5.79 24.19
CA MET A 199 1.07 -4.79 23.45
C MET A 199 2.17 -5.44 22.63
N PRO A 200 2.75 -4.73 21.62
CA PRO A 200 3.78 -5.30 20.73
C PRO A 200 4.98 -5.89 21.48
N GLU A 201 5.45 -5.23 22.53
CA GLU A 201 6.58 -5.67 23.35
C GLU A 201 6.28 -7.00 24.05
N ASP A 202 5.10 -7.12 24.64
CA ASP A 202 4.66 -8.35 25.30
C ASP A 202 4.40 -9.47 24.29
N TRP A 203 3.90 -9.12 23.11
CA TRP A 203 3.71 -10.06 22.00
C TRP A 203 5.04 -10.68 21.57
N LEU A 204 6.07 -9.86 21.40
CA LEU A 204 7.42 -10.33 21.09
C LEU A 204 8.03 -11.15 22.22
N ARG A 205 7.81 -10.77 23.47
CA ARG A 205 8.27 -11.54 24.64
C ARG A 205 7.64 -12.93 24.68
N LEU A 206 6.35 -13.04 24.39
CA LEU A 206 5.65 -14.32 24.29
C LEU A 206 6.17 -15.15 23.09
N ALA A 207 6.32 -14.53 21.93
CA ALA A 207 6.89 -15.20 20.76
C ALA A 207 8.28 -15.77 21.05
N LYS A 208 9.15 -14.98 21.68
CA LYS A 208 10.49 -15.42 22.12
C LYS A 208 10.44 -16.55 23.15
N LYS A 209 9.51 -16.48 24.13
CA LYS A 209 9.31 -17.54 25.13
C LYS A 209 9.03 -18.89 24.47
N HIS A 210 8.26 -18.91 23.40
CA HIS A 210 7.84 -20.11 22.68
C HIS A 210 8.71 -20.44 21.45
N ASN A 211 9.78 -19.66 21.22
CA ASN A 211 10.65 -19.82 20.06
C ASN A 211 9.86 -19.79 18.73
N LEU A 212 8.94 -18.84 18.61
CA LEU A 212 8.09 -18.64 17.43
C LEU A 212 8.49 -17.35 16.71
N PRO A 213 8.53 -17.33 15.38
CA PRO A 213 8.65 -16.10 14.64
C PRO A 213 7.40 -15.22 14.87
N ALA A 214 7.63 -13.91 15.00
CA ALA A 214 6.57 -12.90 15.11
C ALA A 214 6.59 -11.98 13.88
N SER A 215 5.41 -11.66 13.37
CA SER A 215 5.23 -10.75 12.24
C SER A 215 4.28 -9.61 12.57
N ILE A 216 4.41 -8.49 11.85
CA ILE A 216 3.53 -7.34 12.02
C ILE A 216 3.10 -6.73 10.68
N ASP A 217 1.83 -6.39 10.58
CA ASP A 217 1.26 -5.57 9.51
C ASP A 217 1.23 -4.10 9.95
N ILE A 218 2.02 -3.26 9.28
CA ILE A 218 2.06 -1.82 9.50
C ILE A 218 1.58 -1.03 8.27
N ALA A 219 0.74 -1.62 7.43
CA ALA A 219 0.29 -1.01 6.17
C ALA A 219 -0.35 0.37 6.34
N ALA A 220 -0.89 0.69 7.52
CA ALA A 220 -1.51 1.99 7.81
C ALA A 220 -0.84 2.76 8.97
N ASN A 221 0.33 2.33 9.44
CA ASN A 221 0.97 2.88 10.63
C ASN A 221 2.00 3.99 10.35
N ILE A 222 2.05 4.49 9.13
CA ILE A 222 2.90 5.62 8.75
C ILE A 222 2.00 6.79 8.34
N PRO A 223 2.20 8.01 8.90
CA PRO A 223 3.20 8.43 9.88
C PRO A 223 3.00 7.76 11.27
N PRO A 224 3.96 7.86 12.22
CA PRO A 224 5.25 8.57 12.14
C PRO A 224 6.29 7.84 11.29
N VAL A 225 7.28 8.60 10.78
CA VAL A 225 8.33 8.06 9.90
C VAL A 225 9.17 6.98 10.58
N SER A 226 9.37 7.07 11.90
CA SER A 226 10.10 6.09 12.69
C SER A 226 9.56 4.68 12.59
N ASN A 227 8.27 4.49 12.29
CA ASN A 227 7.67 3.18 12.14
C ASN A 227 8.25 2.38 10.95
N ILE A 228 9.00 3.02 10.04
CA ILE A 228 9.69 2.32 8.94
C ILE A 228 10.77 1.37 9.48
N TRP A 229 11.45 1.74 10.58
CA TRP A 229 12.51 0.92 11.20
C TRP A 229 12.17 0.40 12.59
N HIS A 230 11.29 1.08 13.33
CA HIS A 230 10.99 0.79 14.73
C HIS A 230 10.62 -0.68 14.99
N PHE A 231 9.77 -1.28 14.17
CA PHE A 231 9.33 -2.66 14.40
C PHE A 231 10.39 -3.69 14.03
N ASN A 232 11.32 -3.36 13.11
CA ASN A 232 12.51 -4.18 12.87
C ASN A 232 13.46 -4.10 14.07
N ASP A 233 13.69 -2.89 14.61
CA ASP A 233 14.52 -2.68 15.82
C ASP A 233 13.92 -3.37 17.05
N MET A 234 12.59 -3.47 17.17
CA MET A 234 11.93 -4.24 18.22
C MET A 234 12.17 -5.76 18.12
N GLY A 235 12.48 -6.26 16.91
CA GLY A 235 12.77 -7.67 16.67
C GLY A 235 11.60 -8.47 16.06
N PHE A 236 10.66 -7.83 15.37
CA PHE A 236 9.72 -8.56 14.53
C PHE A 236 10.48 -9.25 13.39
N HIS A 237 10.15 -10.52 13.15
CA HIS A 237 10.85 -11.33 12.16
C HIS A 237 10.49 -10.96 10.71
N PHE A 238 9.28 -10.47 10.49
CA PHE A 238 8.95 -9.70 9.29
C PHE A 238 7.93 -8.59 9.56
N VAL A 239 8.05 -7.53 8.77
CA VAL A 239 7.22 -6.32 8.80
C VAL A 239 6.67 -6.10 7.40
N ALA A 240 5.36 -5.94 7.26
CA ALA A 240 4.70 -5.67 5.99
C ALA A 240 4.22 -4.22 5.91
N LEU A 241 4.57 -3.50 4.84
CA LEU A 241 4.30 -2.10 4.62
C LEU A 241 3.61 -1.84 3.28
N SER A 242 2.64 -0.90 3.25
CA SER A 242 1.99 -0.44 2.01
C SER A 242 2.73 0.76 1.42
N GLY A 243 3.11 0.68 0.15
CA GLY A 243 3.80 1.75 -0.55
C GLY A 243 2.91 2.87 -1.07
N GLY A 244 1.63 2.57 -1.35
CA GLY A 244 0.66 3.51 -1.92
C GLY A 244 -0.12 4.34 -0.90
N LYS A 245 0.41 4.51 0.31
CA LYS A 245 -0.18 5.34 1.38
C LYS A 245 0.73 6.54 1.67
N ALA A 246 1.22 6.70 2.90
CA ALA A 246 2.06 7.83 3.34
C ALA A 246 3.29 8.05 2.46
N ILE A 247 3.96 6.98 2.07
CA ILE A 247 5.19 7.04 1.26
C ILE A 247 4.93 7.56 -0.17
N ARG A 248 3.66 7.49 -0.65
CA ARG A 248 3.25 7.96 -1.97
C ARG A 248 4.07 7.35 -3.12
N GLY A 249 4.41 6.08 -2.96
CA GLY A 249 4.92 5.21 -4.02
C GLY A 249 3.78 4.67 -4.90
N PRO A 250 4.09 3.77 -5.85
CA PRO A 250 3.06 3.10 -6.64
C PRO A 250 2.02 2.43 -5.75
N GLN A 251 0.74 2.66 -6.01
CA GLN A 251 -0.35 2.19 -5.15
C GLN A 251 -0.39 0.66 -5.05
N SER A 252 -0.01 -0.03 -6.11
CA SER A 252 0.10 -1.49 -6.16
C SER A 252 1.36 -2.04 -5.48
N ALA A 253 2.34 -1.21 -5.09
CA ALA A 253 3.57 -1.66 -4.45
C ALA A 253 3.47 -1.70 -2.93
N GLY A 254 4.23 -2.60 -2.33
CA GLY A 254 4.46 -2.72 -0.89
C GLY A 254 5.88 -3.19 -0.61
N ILE A 255 6.23 -3.26 0.66
CA ILE A 255 7.55 -3.71 1.11
C ILE A 255 7.36 -4.81 2.15
N LEU A 256 8.14 -5.87 2.00
CA LEU A 256 8.37 -6.89 3.01
C LEU A 256 9.80 -6.72 3.53
N MET A 257 9.94 -6.51 4.83
CA MET A 257 11.22 -6.33 5.53
C MET A 257 11.33 -7.39 6.63
N GLY A 258 12.54 -7.83 6.97
CA GLY A 258 12.70 -8.78 8.07
C GLY A 258 14.03 -9.52 8.04
N THR A 259 14.04 -10.72 8.64
CA THR A 259 15.24 -11.59 8.70
C THR A 259 15.60 -12.13 7.31
N LYS A 260 16.90 -12.36 7.09
CA LYS A 260 17.40 -12.91 5.81
C LYS A 260 16.74 -14.22 5.44
N GLU A 261 16.51 -15.08 6.42
CA GLU A 261 15.90 -16.39 6.21
C GLU A 261 14.47 -16.30 5.68
N ILE A 262 13.63 -15.48 6.33
CA ILE A 262 12.23 -15.31 5.91
C ILE A 262 12.14 -14.62 4.56
N ILE A 263 12.97 -13.60 4.31
CA ILE A 263 12.98 -12.91 3.02
C ILE A 263 13.48 -13.84 1.89
N ALA A 264 14.47 -14.68 2.13
CA ALA A 264 14.92 -15.70 1.17
C ALA A 264 13.79 -16.68 0.83
N GLY A 265 13.05 -17.16 1.84
CA GLY A 265 11.85 -17.98 1.64
C GLY A 265 10.74 -17.25 0.89
N ALA A 266 10.48 -15.99 1.23
CA ALA A 266 9.54 -15.14 0.51
C ALA A 266 9.94 -14.97 -0.97
N ARG A 267 11.21 -14.75 -1.26
CA ARG A 267 11.76 -14.67 -2.62
C ARG A 267 11.57 -15.98 -3.40
N LEU A 268 11.72 -17.14 -2.75
CA LEU A 268 11.43 -18.44 -3.36
C LEU A 268 9.95 -18.57 -3.75
N ASN A 269 9.05 -18.03 -2.93
CA ASN A 269 7.61 -18.06 -3.14
C ASN A 269 7.08 -16.88 -3.99
N ALA A 270 7.96 -16.04 -4.55
CA ALA A 270 7.63 -14.87 -5.35
C ALA A 270 7.92 -15.07 -6.85
N PRO A 271 7.38 -14.21 -7.73
CA PRO A 271 7.84 -14.13 -9.12
C PRO A 271 9.38 -13.90 -9.21
N PRO A 272 10.03 -14.34 -10.29
CA PRO A 272 9.47 -14.88 -11.54
C PRO A 272 9.14 -16.37 -11.53
N ARG A 273 9.34 -17.05 -10.41
CA ARG A 273 9.14 -18.50 -10.29
C ARG A 273 7.68 -18.88 -10.48
N GLY A 274 7.42 -19.96 -11.25
CA GLY A 274 6.07 -20.33 -11.70
C GLY A 274 5.35 -21.37 -10.85
N PHE A 275 6.04 -21.96 -9.88
CA PHE A 275 5.60 -23.16 -9.16
C PHE A 275 5.05 -22.89 -7.74
N ASN A 276 4.84 -21.63 -7.38
CA ASN A 276 4.56 -21.21 -6.00
C ASN A 276 3.27 -20.41 -5.85
N VAL A 277 2.82 -20.25 -4.61
CA VAL A 277 1.58 -19.53 -4.25
C VAL A 277 1.61 -18.06 -4.65
N GLY A 278 2.79 -17.43 -4.63
CA GLY A 278 2.95 -16.01 -4.96
C GLY A 278 3.13 -15.70 -6.44
N ARG A 279 3.08 -16.70 -7.35
CA ARG A 279 3.34 -16.45 -8.79
C ARG A 279 2.46 -15.34 -9.39
N GLY A 280 1.23 -15.21 -8.96
CA GLY A 280 0.31 -14.15 -9.41
C GLY A 280 0.61 -12.76 -8.83
N MET A 281 1.44 -12.67 -7.80
CA MET A 281 1.77 -11.44 -7.08
C MET A 281 2.94 -10.69 -7.75
N LYS A 282 2.80 -10.41 -9.06
CA LYS A 282 3.85 -9.74 -9.83
C LYS A 282 3.93 -8.26 -9.46
N VAL A 283 5.15 -7.81 -9.23
CA VAL A 283 5.51 -6.39 -9.19
C VAL A 283 6.51 -6.15 -10.33
N ASN A 284 6.30 -5.12 -11.13
CA ASN A 284 7.16 -4.83 -12.28
C ASN A 284 8.38 -3.98 -11.86
N LYS A 285 9.36 -3.86 -12.76
CA LYS A 285 10.62 -3.14 -12.48
C LYS A 285 10.38 -1.66 -12.19
N GLU A 286 9.39 -1.07 -12.85
CA GLU A 286 9.02 0.34 -12.69
C GLU A 286 8.44 0.59 -11.28
N GLU A 287 7.61 -0.32 -10.80
CA GLU A 287 7.03 -0.26 -9.44
C GLU A 287 8.10 -0.52 -8.37
N ILE A 288 9.04 -1.45 -8.63
CA ILE A 288 10.15 -1.72 -7.71
C ILE A 288 11.02 -0.47 -7.54
N LEU A 289 11.43 0.16 -8.65
CA LEU A 289 12.27 1.35 -8.62
C LEU A 289 11.50 2.58 -8.13
N GLY A 290 10.24 2.73 -8.54
CA GLY A 290 9.35 3.78 -8.03
C GLY A 290 9.15 3.69 -6.52
N MET A 291 9.00 2.47 -5.98
CA MET A 291 8.87 2.25 -4.53
C MET A 291 10.15 2.60 -3.78
N TYR A 292 11.30 2.19 -4.31
CA TYR A 292 12.61 2.52 -3.74
C TYR A 292 12.81 4.03 -3.63
N VAL A 293 12.63 4.75 -4.74
CA VAL A 293 12.81 6.21 -4.78
C VAL A 293 11.79 6.93 -3.89
N ALA A 294 10.55 6.44 -3.84
CA ALA A 294 9.53 6.98 -2.97
C ALA A 294 9.93 6.87 -1.48
N LEU A 295 10.42 5.68 -1.06
CA LEU A 295 10.89 5.47 0.32
C LEU A 295 12.12 6.35 0.63
N GLU A 296 13.11 6.37 -0.26
CA GLU A 296 14.33 7.18 -0.08
C GLU A 296 14.00 8.66 0.14
N ARG A 297 13.11 9.22 -0.69
CA ARG A 297 12.69 10.61 -0.58
C ARG A 297 11.82 10.88 0.63
N TYR A 298 10.94 9.95 0.97
CA TYR A 298 10.11 10.05 2.18
C TYR A 298 10.97 10.16 3.44
N LEU A 299 12.05 9.38 3.54
CA LEU A 299 12.99 9.45 4.66
C LEU A 299 13.81 10.75 4.72
N GLN A 300 14.01 11.41 3.57
CA GLN A 300 14.74 12.70 3.47
C GLN A 300 13.84 13.93 3.67
N GLN A 301 12.53 13.72 3.71
CA GLN A 301 11.55 14.80 3.79
C GLN A 301 11.53 15.42 5.18
N ASP A 302 11.26 16.73 5.23
CA ASP A 302 10.99 17.44 6.49
C ASP A 302 9.53 17.19 6.92
N HIS A 303 9.37 16.20 7.80
CA HIS A 303 8.05 15.79 8.30
C HIS A 303 7.39 16.83 9.21
N ASP A 304 8.16 17.70 9.87
CA ASP A 304 7.62 18.79 10.70
C ASP A 304 6.98 19.88 9.84
N VAL A 305 7.59 20.19 8.70
CA VAL A 305 7.01 21.12 7.71
C VAL A 305 5.71 20.56 7.15
N GLU A 306 5.71 19.29 6.80
CA GLU A 306 4.50 18.63 6.28
C GLU A 306 3.39 18.60 7.33
N TRP A 307 3.71 18.29 8.59
CA TRP A 307 2.77 18.27 9.69
C TRP A 307 2.12 19.64 9.92
N LYS A 308 2.92 20.70 9.98
CA LYS A 308 2.42 22.08 10.11
C LYS A 308 1.52 22.49 8.95
N MET A 309 1.81 22.01 7.74
CA MET A 309 0.94 22.23 6.58
C MET A 309 -0.43 21.57 6.78
N TRP A 310 -0.49 20.33 7.28
CA TRP A 310 -1.76 19.64 7.56
C TRP A 310 -2.55 20.36 8.66
N GLU A 311 -1.90 20.79 9.74
CA GLU A 311 -2.53 21.59 10.80
C GLU A 311 -3.10 22.91 10.25
N SER A 312 -2.39 23.59 9.38
CA SER A 312 -2.86 24.81 8.72
C SER A 312 -4.09 24.57 7.85
N ARG A 313 -4.14 23.45 7.14
CA ARG A 313 -5.31 23.02 6.34
C ARG A 313 -6.52 22.73 7.24
N VAL A 314 -6.29 21.98 8.34
CA VAL A 314 -7.33 21.74 9.37
C VAL A 314 -7.90 23.04 9.89
N LYS A 315 -7.04 24.01 10.26
CA LYS A 315 -7.46 25.33 10.75
C LYS A 315 -8.29 26.10 9.71
N THR A 316 -7.90 26.04 8.45
CA THR A 316 -8.64 26.70 7.35
C THR A 316 -10.06 26.14 7.23
N ILE A 317 -10.20 24.82 7.29
CA ILE A 317 -11.50 24.14 7.18
C ILE A 317 -12.34 24.41 8.44
N ALA A 318 -11.74 24.34 9.63
CA ALA A 318 -12.41 24.63 10.91
C ALA A 318 -12.99 26.05 10.91
N SER A 319 -12.17 27.06 10.61
CA SER A 319 -12.61 28.47 10.62
C SER A 319 -13.76 28.73 9.67
N ALA A 320 -13.78 28.10 8.49
CA ALA A 320 -14.87 28.23 7.53
C ALA A 320 -16.17 27.57 8.04
N ALA A 321 -16.08 26.38 8.62
CA ALA A 321 -17.21 25.66 9.15
C ALA A 321 -17.83 26.40 10.38
N GLU A 322 -17.00 26.84 11.32
CA GLU A 322 -17.43 27.55 12.54
C GLU A 322 -18.01 28.95 12.27
N SER A 323 -17.76 29.52 11.08
CA SER A 323 -18.41 30.77 10.68
C SER A 323 -19.94 30.62 10.49
N VAL A 324 -20.44 29.37 10.44
CA VAL A 324 -21.88 29.07 10.37
C VAL A 324 -22.41 28.84 11.78
N LYS A 325 -23.42 29.61 12.19
CA LYS A 325 -23.99 29.54 13.54
C LYS A 325 -24.57 28.16 13.87
N GLY A 326 -24.09 27.57 14.93
CA GLY A 326 -24.51 26.22 15.38
C GLY A 326 -23.59 25.10 14.92
N VAL A 327 -22.45 25.44 14.31
CA VAL A 327 -21.39 24.48 13.97
C VAL A 327 -20.28 24.54 15.03
N SER A 328 -19.76 23.39 15.37
CA SER A 328 -18.55 23.22 16.19
C SER A 328 -17.58 22.27 15.52
N THR A 329 -16.30 22.43 15.80
CA THR A 329 -15.26 21.54 15.25
C THR A 329 -14.38 20.98 16.35
N ARG A 330 -13.86 19.79 16.11
CA ARG A 330 -12.86 19.15 16.96
C ARG A 330 -11.74 18.59 16.12
N SER A 331 -10.56 19.19 16.23
CA SER A 331 -9.34 18.65 15.62
C SER A 331 -8.77 17.54 16.51
N TYR A 332 -8.27 16.47 15.88
CA TYR A 332 -7.62 15.36 16.56
C TYR A 332 -6.66 14.65 15.63
N VAL A 333 -5.82 13.80 16.20
CA VAL A 333 -4.95 12.89 15.46
C VAL A 333 -5.37 11.47 15.83
N PRO A 334 -5.73 10.60 14.87
CA PRO A 334 -5.96 9.20 15.14
C PRO A 334 -4.74 8.57 15.82
N PRO A 335 -4.91 7.70 16.84
CA PRO A 335 -3.79 7.30 17.70
C PRO A 335 -2.74 6.43 16.97
N ILE A 336 -3.12 5.66 15.96
CA ILE A 336 -2.21 4.74 15.27
C ILE A 336 -2.35 4.80 13.75
N ALA A 337 -3.47 4.34 13.20
CA ALA A 337 -3.68 4.33 11.75
C ALA A 337 -4.05 5.73 11.25
N ASP A 338 -3.57 6.07 10.04
CA ASP A 338 -3.81 7.39 9.44
C ASP A 338 -3.46 8.55 10.40
N HIS A 339 -2.36 8.39 11.14
CA HIS A 339 -1.90 9.28 12.22
C HIS A 339 -1.53 10.67 11.69
N THR A 340 -2.54 11.45 11.32
CA THR A 340 -2.41 12.80 10.75
C THR A 340 -3.48 13.74 11.31
N PRO A 341 -3.22 15.05 11.35
CA PRO A 341 -4.23 16.03 11.78
C PRO A 341 -5.53 15.89 10.99
N THR A 342 -6.61 15.67 11.70
CA THR A 342 -7.94 15.38 11.18
C THR A 342 -8.96 16.24 11.91
N ILE A 343 -10.08 16.57 11.27
CA ILE A 343 -11.13 17.41 11.85
C ILE A 343 -12.50 16.72 11.77
N ASN A 344 -13.18 16.67 12.91
CA ASN A 344 -14.61 16.37 12.98
C ASN A 344 -15.39 17.69 13.02
N ILE A 345 -16.41 17.79 12.20
CA ILE A 345 -17.31 18.97 12.06
C ILE A 345 -18.69 18.49 12.47
N GLU A 346 -19.24 19.07 13.51
CA GLU A 346 -20.55 18.74 14.05
C GLU A 346 -21.44 19.97 14.11
N TRP A 347 -22.75 19.80 13.97
CA TRP A 347 -23.71 20.88 13.98
C TRP A 347 -24.98 20.59 14.75
N ASP A 348 -25.59 21.63 15.26
CA ASP A 348 -26.88 21.64 15.94
C ASP A 348 -28.02 21.35 14.96
N THR A 349 -28.68 20.22 15.10
CA THR A 349 -29.79 19.81 14.21
C THR A 349 -31.04 20.70 14.32
N GLU A 350 -31.17 21.50 15.39
CA GLU A 350 -32.25 22.46 15.50
C GLU A 350 -32.03 23.69 14.58
N LYS A 351 -30.76 24.02 14.32
CA LYS A 351 -30.36 25.18 13.50
C LYS A 351 -30.00 24.81 12.07
N ILE A 352 -29.48 23.60 11.83
CA ILE A 352 -28.99 23.16 10.52
C ILE A 352 -29.69 21.86 10.14
N LYS A 353 -30.56 21.94 9.13
CA LYS A 353 -31.50 20.89 8.71
C LYS A 353 -30.93 19.97 7.64
N ILE A 354 -29.73 19.43 7.88
CA ILE A 354 -29.09 18.43 7.01
C ILE A 354 -28.46 17.34 7.87
N SER A 355 -28.53 16.08 7.44
CA SER A 355 -27.79 15.01 8.11
C SER A 355 -26.36 14.93 7.58
N GLY A 356 -25.46 14.30 8.35
CA GLY A 356 -24.08 14.02 7.92
C GLY A 356 -24.04 13.21 6.61
N ASP A 357 -24.90 12.19 6.48
CA ASP A 357 -24.99 11.39 5.26
C ASP A 357 -25.45 12.21 4.05
N GLN A 358 -26.41 13.14 4.27
CA GLN A 358 -26.84 14.06 3.20
C GLN A 358 -25.72 15.04 2.83
N MET A 359 -24.96 15.54 3.82
CA MET A 359 -23.79 16.39 3.58
C MET A 359 -22.76 15.67 2.72
N LEU A 360 -22.36 14.43 3.08
CA LEU A 360 -21.43 13.64 2.29
C LEU A 360 -21.91 13.43 0.86
N LYS A 361 -23.21 13.14 0.65
CA LYS A 361 -23.79 13.02 -0.70
C LYS A 361 -23.69 14.32 -1.50
N LYS A 362 -23.95 15.48 -0.87
CA LYS A 362 -23.84 16.80 -1.55
C LYS A 362 -22.39 17.14 -1.89
N LEU A 363 -21.44 16.83 -1.00
CA LEU A 363 -20.00 17.01 -1.26
C LEU A 363 -19.55 16.15 -2.43
N SER A 364 -19.90 14.86 -2.43
CA SER A 364 -19.55 13.92 -3.49
C SER A 364 -20.20 14.24 -4.84
N ALA A 365 -21.44 14.70 -4.86
CA ALA A 365 -22.15 15.08 -6.08
C ALA A 365 -21.76 16.46 -6.63
N GLY A 366 -20.96 17.24 -5.90
CA GLY A 366 -20.58 18.58 -6.29
C GLY A 366 -19.54 18.67 -7.40
N SER A 367 -19.26 19.90 -7.87
CA SER A 367 -18.17 20.19 -8.80
C SER A 367 -17.26 21.28 -8.21
N PRO A 368 -15.99 20.96 -7.89
CA PRO A 368 -15.43 19.61 -7.92
C PRO A 368 -16.11 18.68 -6.91
N SER A 369 -16.07 17.38 -7.16
CA SER A 369 -16.48 16.36 -6.21
C SER A 369 -15.50 16.31 -5.02
N ILE A 370 -16.01 16.10 -3.80
CA ILE A 370 -15.21 16.01 -2.57
C ILE A 370 -15.61 14.73 -1.83
N GLU A 371 -14.65 13.87 -1.56
CA GLU A 371 -14.86 12.64 -0.79
C GLU A 371 -14.34 12.83 0.64
N ALA A 372 -15.24 12.94 1.60
CA ALA A 372 -15.00 12.94 3.04
C ALA A 372 -15.61 11.69 3.68
N TYR A 373 -15.62 11.57 5.01
CA TYR A 373 -16.11 10.38 5.70
C TYR A 373 -16.85 10.72 7.02
N GLY A 374 -17.21 9.69 7.79
CA GLY A 374 -18.12 9.83 8.93
C GLY A 374 -19.55 9.81 8.45
N GLY A 375 -20.34 10.83 8.78
CA GLY A 375 -21.76 10.91 8.46
C GLY A 375 -22.65 10.66 9.68
N GLY A 376 -23.83 10.09 9.45
CA GLY A 376 -24.82 9.90 10.49
C GLY A 376 -25.71 11.13 10.69
N LYS A 377 -26.04 11.45 11.95
CA LYS A 377 -27.10 12.45 12.23
C LYS A 377 -26.67 13.89 11.91
N ASN A 378 -25.50 14.31 12.34
CA ASN A 378 -25.11 15.73 12.33
C ASN A 378 -23.61 15.98 12.31
N SER A 379 -22.82 15.09 11.72
CA SER A 379 -21.37 15.29 11.65
C SER A 379 -20.74 14.71 10.39
N ILE A 380 -19.60 15.25 10.03
CA ILE A 380 -18.68 14.68 9.03
C ILE A 380 -17.25 14.77 9.54
N THR A 381 -16.38 13.95 8.97
CA THR A 381 -14.94 13.98 9.25
C THR A 381 -14.17 14.30 7.97
N VAL A 382 -13.17 15.14 8.08
CA VAL A 382 -12.30 15.56 6.98
C VAL A 382 -10.84 15.34 7.37
N SER A 383 -10.12 14.59 6.57
CA SER A 383 -8.66 14.49 6.64
C SER A 383 -8.04 15.27 5.47
N PRO A 384 -7.25 16.31 5.71
CA PRO A 384 -6.60 17.07 4.65
C PRO A 384 -5.31 16.45 4.14
N TRP A 385 -4.96 15.29 4.64
CA TRP A 385 -3.69 14.59 4.39
C TRP A 385 -3.36 14.45 2.91
N MET A 386 -4.34 13.96 2.10
CA MET A 386 -4.15 13.72 0.66
C MET A 386 -4.55 14.89 -0.25
N MET A 387 -4.92 16.03 0.33
CA MET A 387 -5.28 17.21 -0.47
C MET A 387 -4.04 17.81 -1.16
N LEU A 388 -4.21 18.21 -2.39
CA LEU A 388 -3.23 19.05 -3.10
C LEU A 388 -3.28 20.50 -2.59
N PRO A 389 -2.21 21.28 -2.79
CA PRO A 389 -2.20 22.70 -2.38
C PRO A 389 -3.39 23.49 -2.92
N GLY A 390 -4.09 24.20 -2.05
CA GLY A 390 -5.27 25.01 -2.39
C GLY A 390 -6.60 24.26 -2.34
N GLN A 391 -6.60 22.94 -2.33
CA GLN A 391 -7.83 22.15 -2.24
C GLN A 391 -8.52 22.30 -0.89
N GLU A 392 -7.78 22.56 0.18
CA GLU A 392 -8.32 22.86 1.51
C GLU A 392 -9.28 24.05 1.51
N LYS A 393 -9.00 25.08 0.68
CA LYS A 393 -9.88 26.26 0.54
C LYS A 393 -11.18 25.91 -0.18
N ILE A 394 -11.10 25.06 -1.20
CA ILE A 394 -12.27 24.58 -1.95
C ILE A 394 -13.18 23.74 -1.03
N VAL A 395 -12.57 22.84 -0.26
CA VAL A 395 -13.29 22.00 0.72
C VAL A 395 -13.94 22.86 1.78
N ALA A 396 -13.20 23.81 2.37
CA ALA A 396 -13.67 24.72 3.39
C ALA A 396 -14.88 25.54 2.91
N GLU A 397 -14.79 26.16 1.74
CA GLU A 397 -15.86 26.96 1.17
C GLU A 397 -17.11 26.12 0.84
N ARG A 398 -16.92 24.92 0.28
CA ARG A 398 -18.05 24.04 -0.04
C ARG A 398 -18.78 23.57 1.22
N ILE A 399 -18.06 23.19 2.28
CA ILE A 399 -18.66 22.79 3.55
C ILE A 399 -19.47 23.95 4.13
N LYS A 400 -18.87 25.15 4.19
CA LYS A 400 -19.56 26.35 4.66
C LYS A 400 -20.85 26.62 3.86
N GLN A 401 -20.79 26.57 2.54
CA GLN A 401 -21.94 26.79 1.66
C GLN A 401 -23.08 25.82 1.93
N GLU A 402 -22.78 24.51 2.04
CA GLU A 402 -23.82 23.50 2.24
C GLU A 402 -24.42 23.58 3.66
N LEU A 403 -23.62 23.89 4.69
CA LEU A 403 -24.12 24.17 6.05
C LEU A 403 -25.00 25.44 6.09
N SER A 404 -24.58 26.52 5.44
CA SER A 404 -25.35 27.77 5.36
C SER A 404 -26.68 27.60 4.63
N LYS A 405 -26.72 26.85 3.53
CA LYS A 405 -27.95 26.54 2.79
C LYS A 405 -28.93 25.71 3.63
N ALA A 406 -28.43 24.92 4.57
CA ALA A 406 -29.22 24.06 5.43
C ALA A 406 -29.63 24.78 6.74
N SER A 407 -29.11 25.97 6.99
CA SER A 407 -29.48 26.77 8.16
C SER A 407 -30.95 27.24 8.08
N ALA A 408 -31.68 27.07 9.21
CA ALA A 408 -33.08 27.44 9.33
C ALA A 408 -33.24 28.95 9.55
#